data_8d29a50d567b4a00ddf09871ab34ba79
#
_entry.id   8d29a50d567b4a00ddf09871ab34ba79
#
_cell.length_a   1.000
_cell.length_b   1.000
_cell.length_c   1.000
_cell.angle_alpha   90.00
_cell.angle_beta   90.00
_cell.angle_gamma   90.00
#
_symmetry.space_group_name_H-M   'P 1'
#
loop_
_entity.id
_entity.type
_entity.pdbx_description
1 polymer ?
#
loop_
_entity_poly.entity_id
_entity_poly.type
_entity_poly.pdbx_seq_one_letter_code
_entity_poly.pdbx_strand_id
1 'polypeptide(L)'
;ATVVSLMGYNQLDEAIIQGMHGMEASVKYQYNLDYKPRDIVGDNYDDPHEIGYGNNNVAGPDASHGTHVSGIIGAVRGNGIGLDGVADNVKIMAIRVVPDGDERDKDVANGIRYAVDNGAKIINMSFGKGFSWDKDVVNEAVVYARDHGVLLVHASGNSSQDNDVTSNYPNDSLGGGNFADNWIEVGASRQPKKKLATDFSNYGSHNVDVFAPGQSIYSTIPNNGYAYFDGTSMASPVCAGVCAFIWSRNPSMTAKDVKMVMEASVTLVDSKVILPGSKKTKVGFPTLSTTGGLINAEKALNMATILLVK
;
A
#
# COMPACT_ATOMS: atom_id res chain seq x y z
N ALA A 1 28.28 -20.70 -8.94
CA ALA A 1 27.85 -21.87 -9.77
C ALA A 1 26.36 -22.18 -9.53
N THR A 2 25.86 -22.11 -8.28
CA THR A 2 24.47 -22.47 -7.93
C THR A 2 23.45 -21.44 -8.48
N VAL A 3 23.79 -20.15 -8.50
CA VAL A 3 22.90 -19.09 -9.02
C VAL A 3 22.74 -19.20 -10.53
N VAL A 4 23.85 -19.46 -11.25
CA VAL A 4 23.85 -19.61 -12.71
C VAL A 4 23.06 -20.86 -13.17
N SER A 5 22.97 -21.90 -12.32
CA SER A 5 22.18 -23.10 -12.64
C SER A 5 20.67 -22.91 -12.48
N LEU A 6 20.23 -21.87 -11.76
CA LEU A 6 18.82 -21.57 -11.50
C LEU A 6 18.26 -20.49 -12.44
N MET A 7 19.12 -19.70 -13.05
CA MET A 7 18.75 -18.61 -13.96
C MET A 7 19.44 -18.80 -15.30
N GLY A 8 18.73 -18.59 -16.42
CA GLY A 8 19.36 -18.50 -17.74
C GLY A 8 20.34 -17.32 -17.81
N TYR A 9 21.34 -17.38 -18.70
CA TYR A 9 22.36 -16.30 -18.82
C TYR A 9 21.74 -14.91 -18.99
N ASN A 10 20.72 -14.77 -19.83
CA ASN A 10 20.03 -13.49 -20.04
C ASN A 10 19.36 -12.94 -18.77
N GLN A 11 18.74 -13.82 -17.97
CA GLN A 11 18.12 -13.42 -16.70
C GLN A 11 19.15 -13.03 -15.64
N LEU A 12 20.34 -13.66 -15.67
CA LEU A 12 21.44 -13.29 -14.79
C LEU A 12 22.00 -11.91 -15.17
N ASP A 13 22.18 -11.65 -16.46
CA ASP A 13 22.65 -10.35 -16.96
C ASP A 13 21.66 -9.23 -16.60
N GLU A 14 20.36 -9.46 -16.79
CA GLU A 14 19.31 -8.52 -16.39
C GLU A 14 19.31 -8.26 -14.88
N ALA A 15 19.44 -9.28 -14.05
CA ALA A 15 19.51 -9.13 -12.59
C ALA A 15 20.76 -8.38 -12.14
N ILE A 16 21.91 -8.59 -12.81
CA ILE A 16 23.14 -7.85 -12.54
C ILE A 16 22.98 -6.39 -12.94
N ILE A 17 22.43 -6.10 -14.12
CA ILE A 17 22.20 -4.74 -14.59
C ILE A 17 21.25 -3.99 -13.66
N GLN A 18 20.14 -4.61 -13.25
CA GLN A 18 19.22 -4.02 -12.28
C GLN A 18 19.87 -3.77 -10.92
N GLY A 19 20.67 -4.73 -10.43
CA GLY A 19 21.44 -4.55 -9.20
C GLY A 19 22.44 -3.40 -9.30
N MET A 20 23.11 -3.24 -10.43
CA MET A 20 24.03 -2.12 -10.68
C MET A 20 23.30 -0.78 -10.73
N HIS A 21 22.13 -0.69 -11.38
CA HIS A 21 21.32 0.53 -11.41
C HIS A 21 20.85 0.91 -10.00
N GLY A 22 20.40 -0.04 -9.17
CA GLY A 22 20.03 0.23 -7.79
C GLY A 22 21.20 0.74 -6.94
N MET A 23 22.40 0.16 -7.11
CA MET A 23 23.62 0.63 -6.43
C MET A 23 24.03 2.02 -6.91
N GLU A 24 23.94 2.28 -8.22
CA GLU A 24 24.24 3.59 -8.80
C GLU A 24 23.28 4.67 -8.28
N ALA A 25 21.98 4.38 -8.23
CA ALA A 25 20.96 5.26 -7.67
C ALA A 25 21.22 5.56 -6.18
N SER A 26 21.57 4.53 -5.41
CA SER A 26 21.91 4.71 -4.00
C SER A 26 23.11 5.63 -3.80
N VAL A 27 24.18 5.44 -4.58
CA VAL A 27 25.39 6.28 -4.46
C VAL A 27 25.17 7.69 -4.98
N LYS A 28 24.49 7.84 -6.13
CA LYS A 28 24.30 9.16 -6.76
C LYS A 28 23.26 10.03 -6.05
N TYR A 29 22.24 9.41 -5.45
CA TYR A 29 21.07 10.12 -4.96
C TYR A 29 20.84 9.89 -3.46
N GLN A 30 20.64 8.64 -2.99
CA GLN A 30 20.21 8.38 -1.62
C GLN A 30 21.27 8.73 -0.58
N TYR A 31 22.52 8.39 -0.83
CA TYR A 31 23.65 8.63 0.09
C TYR A 31 24.49 9.87 -0.29
N ASN A 32 24.10 10.59 -1.35
CA ASN A 32 24.80 11.79 -1.77
C ASN A 32 24.23 13.02 -1.06
N LEU A 33 24.94 13.49 -0.04
CA LEU A 33 24.53 14.65 0.75
C LEU A 33 24.55 15.97 -0.05
N ASP A 34 25.29 16.01 -1.17
CA ASP A 34 25.37 17.18 -2.04
C ASP A 34 24.26 17.19 -3.11
N TYR A 35 23.50 16.10 -3.23
CA TYR A 35 22.40 16.02 -4.19
C TYR A 35 21.20 16.84 -3.73
N LYS A 36 20.78 17.78 -4.56
CA LYS A 36 19.68 18.71 -4.28
C LYS A 36 18.44 18.37 -5.13
N PRO A 37 17.65 17.38 -4.76
CA PRO A 37 16.46 16.98 -5.54
C PRO A 37 15.40 18.09 -5.62
N ARG A 38 15.40 19.02 -4.67
CA ARG A 38 14.42 20.11 -4.63
C ARG A 38 14.65 21.15 -5.72
N ASP A 39 15.87 21.31 -6.22
CA ASP A 39 16.18 22.14 -7.39
C ASP A 39 15.46 21.59 -8.65
N ILE A 40 15.24 20.27 -8.73
CA ILE A 40 14.52 19.61 -9.84
C ILE A 40 13.01 19.71 -9.65
N VAL A 41 12.53 19.52 -8.42
CA VAL A 41 11.11 19.61 -8.07
C VAL A 41 10.62 21.05 -8.16
N GLY A 42 11.49 22.01 -7.82
CA GLY A 42 11.24 23.45 -7.96
C GLY A 42 10.33 24.02 -6.87
N ASP A 43 10.48 23.52 -5.65
CA ASP A 43 9.70 23.97 -4.48
C ASP A 43 10.60 24.56 -3.38
N ASN A 44 9.98 25.28 -2.46
CA ASN A 44 10.58 25.65 -1.19
C ASN A 44 10.37 24.52 -0.17
N TYR A 45 11.37 23.67 0.04
CA TYR A 45 11.23 22.50 0.93
C TYR A 45 10.96 22.87 2.40
N ASP A 46 11.35 24.08 2.82
CA ASP A 46 11.13 24.58 4.19
C ASP A 46 9.67 25.03 4.43
N ASP A 47 8.87 25.16 3.37
CA ASP A 47 7.44 25.42 3.48
C ASP A 47 6.65 24.11 3.26
N PRO A 48 6.19 23.44 4.33
CA PRO A 48 5.48 22.17 4.21
C PRO A 48 4.07 22.34 3.60
N HIS A 49 3.54 23.56 3.56
CA HIS A 49 2.21 23.86 3.03
C HIS A 49 2.22 24.43 1.60
N GLU A 50 3.40 24.62 1.01
CA GLU A 50 3.50 25.03 -0.38
C GLU A 50 2.80 24.02 -1.30
N ILE A 51 1.98 24.51 -2.23
CA ILE A 51 1.25 23.74 -3.22
C ILE A 51 1.63 24.19 -4.64
N GLY A 52 1.27 23.40 -5.65
CA GLY A 52 1.42 23.78 -7.06
C GLY A 52 2.82 23.57 -7.63
N TYR A 53 3.67 22.82 -6.95
CA TYR A 53 4.98 22.40 -7.47
C TYR A 53 4.93 21.01 -8.13
N GLY A 54 6.04 20.58 -8.71
CA GLY A 54 6.14 19.33 -9.43
C GLY A 54 5.64 19.45 -10.89
N ASN A 55 5.28 18.33 -11.48
CA ASN A 55 4.87 18.28 -12.88
C ASN A 55 3.96 17.07 -13.15
N ASN A 56 3.51 16.91 -14.40
CA ASN A 56 2.63 15.83 -14.83
C ASN A 56 3.34 14.53 -15.24
N ASN A 57 4.63 14.40 -15.00
CA ASN A 57 5.35 13.15 -15.26
C ASN A 57 5.11 12.15 -14.13
N VAL A 58 4.00 11.40 -14.23
CA VAL A 58 3.62 10.36 -13.26
C VAL A 58 4.34 9.04 -13.48
N ALA A 59 4.95 8.84 -14.65
CA ALA A 59 5.68 7.61 -14.96
C ALA A 59 7.07 7.57 -14.30
N GLY A 60 7.80 8.70 -14.35
CA GLY A 60 9.17 8.76 -13.86
C GLY A 60 10.13 7.86 -14.62
N PRO A 61 11.28 7.52 -14.03
CA PRO A 61 12.24 6.59 -14.63
C PRO A 61 11.76 5.12 -14.56
N ASP A 62 10.97 4.76 -13.53
CA ASP A 62 10.37 3.43 -13.38
C ASP A 62 8.93 3.53 -12.88
N ALA A 63 7.98 3.16 -13.73
CA ALA A 63 6.56 3.12 -13.41
C ALA A 63 6.06 1.72 -13.01
N SER A 64 6.94 0.72 -12.86
CA SER A 64 6.55 -0.68 -12.69
C SER A 64 5.71 -0.90 -11.45
N HIS A 65 6.13 -0.36 -10.31
CA HIS A 65 5.42 -0.53 -9.05
C HIS A 65 4.02 0.11 -9.08
N GLY A 66 3.90 1.37 -9.50
CA GLY A 66 2.61 2.08 -9.58
C GLY A 66 1.66 1.47 -10.60
N THR A 67 2.18 1.00 -11.76
CA THR A 67 1.39 0.29 -12.77
C THR A 67 0.87 -1.04 -12.23
N HIS A 68 1.71 -1.79 -11.49
CA HIS A 68 1.32 -3.06 -10.89
C HIS A 68 0.21 -2.88 -9.84
N VAL A 69 0.38 -1.92 -8.93
CA VAL A 69 -0.62 -1.54 -7.92
C VAL A 69 -1.93 -1.13 -8.57
N SER A 70 -1.89 -0.30 -9.61
CA SER A 70 -3.08 0.17 -10.35
C SER A 70 -3.82 -0.98 -11.03
N GLY A 71 -3.09 -1.93 -11.61
CA GLY A 71 -3.67 -3.12 -12.23
C GLY A 71 -4.40 -4.02 -11.24
N ILE A 72 -3.85 -4.21 -10.02
CA ILE A 72 -4.53 -4.95 -8.96
C ILE A 72 -5.89 -4.32 -8.64
N ILE A 73 -5.94 -3.00 -8.50
CA ILE A 73 -7.18 -2.29 -8.17
C ILE A 73 -8.19 -2.41 -9.31
N GLY A 74 -7.79 -2.04 -10.54
CA GLY A 74 -8.76 -1.73 -11.58
C GLY A 74 -8.37 -2.12 -13.01
N ALA A 75 -7.58 -3.18 -13.23
CA ALA A 75 -7.41 -3.74 -14.57
C ALA A 75 -8.78 -4.13 -15.17
N VAL A 76 -8.95 -3.86 -16.46
CA VAL A 76 -10.25 -4.08 -17.16
C VAL A 76 -10.63 -5.56 -17.08
N ARG A 77 -11.82 -5.82 -16.56
CA ARG A 77 -12.33 -7.18 -16.35
C ARG A 77 -13.00 -7.74 -17.60
N GLY A 78 -12.91 -9.05 -17.76
CA GLY A 78 -13.64 -9.79 -18.78
C GLY A 78 -13.20 -9.52 -20.23
N ASN A 79 -12.03 -8.91 -20.45
CA ASN A 79 -11.51 -8.63 -21.78
C ASN A 79 -10.64 -9.77 -22.36
N GLY A 80 -10.38 -10.82 -21.59
CA GLY A 80 -9.54 -11.96 -21.96
C GLY A 80 -8.04 -11.64 -22.06
N ILE A 81 -7.59 -10.52 -21.49
CA ILE A 81 -6.19 -10.05 -21.55
C ILE A 81 -5.67 -9.87 -20.12
N GLY A 82 -4.52 -10.49 -19.83
CA GLY A 82 -3.77 -10.30 -18.58
C GLY A 82 -4.52 -10.78 -17.34
N LEU A 83 -5.06 -9.86 -16.56
CA LEU A 83 -5.76 -10.13 -15.30
C LEU A 83 -7.03 -9.29 -15.21
N ASP A 84 -7.91 -9.70 -14.32
CA ASP A 84 -9.06 -8.90 -13.88
C ASP A 84 -8.68 -8.13 -12.60
N GLY A 85 -8.86 -6.81 -12.61
CA GLY A 85 -8.74 -5.99 -11.40
C GLY A 85 -9.80 -6.36 -10.36
N VAL A 86 -9.56 -6.00 -9.10
CA VAL A 86 -10.51 -6.30 -8.01
C VAL A 86 -11.81 -5.53 -8.16
N ALA A 87 -11.74 -4.28 -8.62
CA ALA A 87 -12.90 -3.40 -8.80
C ALA A 87 -13.25 -3.16 -10.26
N ASP A 88 -14.56 -3.06 -10.55
CA ASP A 88 -15.07 -2.66 -11.85
C ASP A 88 -15.26 -1.13 -11.93
N ASN A 89 -15.06 -0.56 -13.12
CA ASN A 89 -15.42 0.83 -13.44
C ASN A 89 -14.78 1.89 -12.52
N VAL A 90 -13.63 1.61 -11.94
CA VAL A 90 -12.86 2.59 -11.18
C VAL A 90 -12.02 3.45 -12.13
N LYS A 91 -11.82 4.71 -11.75
CA LYS A 91 -10.85 5.60 -12.37
C LYS A 91 -9.61 5.67 -11.48
N ILE A 92 -8.44 5.48 -12.08
CA ILE A 92 -7.16 5.57 -11.38
C ILE A 92 -6.60 6.98 -11.55
N MET A 93 -6.28 7.63 -10.43
CA MET A 93 -5.52 8.87 -10.37
C MET A 93 -4.11 8.52 -9.90
N ALA A 94 -3.13 8.60 -10.80
CA ALA A 94 -1.73 8.35 -10.46
C ALA A 94 -1.11 9.62 -9.86
N ILE A 95 -0.56 9.51 -8.64
CA ILE A 95 0.15 10.59 -7.96
C ILE A 95 1.50 10.04 -7.52
N ARG A 96 2.57 10.54 -8.14
CA ARG A 96 3.92 10.09 -7.86
C ARG A 96 4.54 10.94 -6.75
N VAL A 97 4.67 10.36 -5.56
CA VAL A 97 5.25 11.02 -4.36
C VAL A 97 6.49 10.31 -3.84
N VAL A 98 6.78 9.10 -4.32
CA VAL A 98 7.94 8.31 -3.91
C VAL A 98 9.05 8.45 -4.96
N PRO A 99 10.22 8.97 -4.58
CA PRO A 99 11.39 9.05 -5.45
C PRO A 99 12.13 7.71 -5.49
N ASP A 100 13.31 7.70 -6.07
CA ASP A 100 14.29 6.63 -5.89
C ASP A 100 14.92 6.78 -4.49
N GLY A 101 14.32 6.15 -3.50
CA GLY A 101 14.58 6.28 -2.05
C GLY A 101 13.29 6.53 -1.28
N ASP A 102 13.43 6.97 0.00
CA ASP A 102 12.27 7.23 0.85
C ASP A 102 11.50 8.48 0.41
N GLU A 103 10.19 8.41 0.52
CA GLU A 103 9.27 9.52 0.27
C GLU A 103 9.46 10.65 1.27
N ARG A 104 9.27 11.91 0.81
CA ARG A 104 9.27 13.10 1.64
C ARG A 104 7.90 13.34 2.25
N ASP A 105 7.84 13.67 3.55
CA ASP A 105 6.57 13.91 4.26
C ASP A 105 5.76 15.03 3.61
N LYS A 106 6.41 16.14 3.21
CA LYS A 106 5.78 17.23 2.44
C LYS A 106 5.10 16.72 1.17
N ASP A 107 5.79 15.89 0.38
CA ASP A 107 5.26 15.39 -0.90
C ASP A 107 4.11 14.41 -0.68
N VAL A 108 4.18 13.57 0.35
CA VAL A 108 3.09 12.67 0.75
C VAL A 108 1.86 13.48 1.18
N ALA A 109 2.04 14.48 2.04
CA ALA A 109 0.95 15.32 2.51
C ALA A 109 0.26 16.07 1.36
N ASN A 110 1.06 16.66 0.45
CA ASN A 110 0.52 17.35 -0.71
C ASN A 110 -0.13 16.39 -1.72
N GLY A 111 0.41 15.18 -1.88
CA GLY A 111 -0.22 14.14 -2.69
C GLY A 111 -1.58 13.73 -2.16
N ILE A 112 -1.74 13.57 -0.84
CA ILE A 112 -3.02 13.29 -0.20
C ILE A 112 -4.01 14.44 -0.44
N ARG A 113 -3.61 15.70 -0.16
CA ARG A 113 -4.47 16.87 -0.39
C ARG A 113 -4.88 16.99 -1.86
N TYR A 114 -3.93 16.84 -2.79
CA TYR A 114 -4.22 16.85 -4.22
C TYR A 114 -5.24 15.79 -4.61
N ALA A 115 -5.11 14.57 -4.11
CA ALA A 115 -6.08 13.50 -4.39
C ALA A 115 -7.48 13.86 -3.88
N VAL A 116 -7.59 14.39 -2.68
CA VAL A 116 -8.85 14.84 -2.07
C VAL A 116 -9.49 15.94 -2.91
N ASP A 117 -8.73 16.99 -3.26
CA ASP A 117 -9.21 18.14 -4.03
C ASP A 117 -9.66 17.77 -5.43
N ASN A 118 -9.10 16.71 -6.01
CA ASN A 118 -9.46 16.18 -7.32
C ASN A 118 -10.48 15.01 -7.26
N GLY A 119 -11.13 14.82 -6.11
CA GLY A 119 -12.29 13.95 -5.97
C GLY A 119 -12.01 12.47 -5.77
N ALA A 120 -10.80 12.09 -5.35
CA ALA A 120 -10.52 10.74 -4.93
C ALA A 120 -11.43 10.34 -3.76
N LYS A 121 -11.94 9.10 -3.78
CA LYS A 121 -12.71 8.52 -2.68
C LYS A 121 -11.85 7.59 -1.82
N ILE A 122 -10.88 6.94 -2.45
CA ILE A 122 -9.93 6.02 -1.79
C ILE A 122 -8.54 6.39 -2.25
N ILE A 123 -7.60 6.52 -1.33
CA ILE A 123 -6.19 6.70 -1.61
C ILE A 123 -5.45 5.44 -1.16
N ASN A 124 -4.82 4.74 -2.11
CA ASN A 124 -3.96 3.62 -1.82
C ASN A 124 -2.50 4.08 -1.71
N MET A 125 -1.86 3.77 -0.60
CA MET A 125 -0.48 4.15 -0.28
C MET A 125 0.35 2.88 -0.10
N SER A 126 0.96 2.42 -1.20
CA SER A 126 1.80 1.21 -1.22
C SER A 126 3.27 1.54 -1.01
N PHE A 127 3.58 2.31 0.02
CA PHE A 127 4.94 2.72 0.41
C PHE A 127 5.02 2.88 1.91
N GLY A 128 6.21 3.09 2.45
CA GLY A 128 6.40 3.40 3.86
C GLY A 128 7.88 3.41 4.25
N LYS A 129 8.18 4.05 5.36
CA LYS A 129 9.53 4.25 5.89
C LYS A 129 9.58 4.15 7.40
N GLY A 130 10.77 3.89 7.94
CA GLY A 130 10.97 3.75 9.38
C GLY A 130 11.13 5.07 10.13
N PHE A 131 11.21 6.20 9.45
CA PHE A 131 11.40 7.52 10.04
C PHE A 131 10.60 8.58 9.30
N SER A 132 9.90 9.44 10.05
CA SER A 132 9.18 10.60 9.53
C SER A 132 9.85 11.88 10.07
N TRP A 133 10.28 12.74 9.17
CA TRP A 133 10.90 14.03 9.52
C TRP A 133 9.88 15.05 9.98
N ASP A 134 8.74 15.10 9.31
CA ASP A 134 7.65 16.05 9.58
C ASP A 134 6.30 15.30 9.60
N LYS A 135 6.12 14.50 10.67
CA LYS A 135 4.91 13.71 10.85
C LYS A 135 3.65 14.57 10.92
N ASP A 136 3.75 15.76 11.48
CA ASP A 136 2.59 16.61 11.74
C ASP A 136 1.95 17.10 10.43
N VAL A 137 2.75 17.44 9.41
CA VAL A 137 2.20 17.85 8.10
C VAL A 137 1.45 16.70 7.42
N VAL A 138 1.92 15.45 7.60
CA VAL A 138 1.22 14.27 7.10
C VAL A 138 -0.06 13.99 7.88
N ASN A 139 -0.01 14.13 9.23
CA ASN A 139 -1.20 14.00 10.08
C ASN A 139 -2.29 14.99 9.69
N GLU A 140 -1.92 16.26 9.42
CA GLU A 140 -2.86 17.27 8.93
C GLU A 140 -3.51 16.86 7.59
N ALA A 141 -2.74 16.27 6.67
CA ALA A 141 -3.28 15.77 5.41
C ALA A 141 -4.20 14.56 5.60
N VAL A 142 -3.89 13.67 6.54
CA VAL A 142 -4.76 12.53 6.93
C VAL A 142 -6.08 13.05 7.52
N VAL A 143 -6.03 14.05 8.40
CA VAL A 143 -7.22 14.71 8.95
C VAL A 143 -8.01 15.39 7.84
N TYR A 144 -7.34 16.10 6.92
CA TYR A 144 -7.98 16.71 5.76
C TYR A 144 -8.74 15.68 4.91
N ALA A 145 -8.12 14.55 4.61
CA ALA A 145 -8.77 13.45 3.89
C ALA A 145 -10.00 12.89 4.65
N ARG A 146 -9.88 12.72 5.98
CA ARG A 146 -10.98 12.30 6.84
C ARG A 146 -12.17 13.26 6.76
N ASP A 147 -11.90 14.55 6.93
CA ASP A 147 -12.92 15.58 6.98
C ASP A 147 -13.63 15.79 5.64
N HIS A 148 -13.00 15.34 4.53
CA HIS A 148 -13.58 15.28 3.18
C HIS A 148 -14.15 13.89 2.81
N GLY A 149 -14.20 12.97 3.76
CA GLY A 149 -14.79 11.63 3.57
C GLY A 149 -14.01 10.72 2.63
N VAL A 150 -12.69 10.85 2.62
CA VAL A 150 -11.77 10.01 1.80
C VAL A 150 -11.17 8.91 2.67
N LEU A 151 -11.19 7.67 2.19
CA LEU A 151 -10.58 6.50 2.83
C LEU A 151 -9.12 6.38 2.42
N LEU A 152 -8.26 6.13 3.40
CA LEU A 152 -6.84 5.85 3.20
C LEU A 152 -6.59 4.35 3.42
N VAL A 153 -5.87 3.69 2.49
CA VAL A 153 -5.49 2.28 2.58
C VAL A 153 -3.98 2.19 2.44
N HIS A 154 -3.30 1.68 3.46
CA HIS A 154 -1.85 1.72 3.56
C HIS A 154 -1.23 0.33 3.71
N ALA A 155 -0.02 0.17 3.18
CA ALA A 155 0.77 -1.06 3.27
C ALA A 155 1.58 -1.08 4.58
N SER A 156 1.41 -2.12 5.40
CA SER A 156 2.00 -2.19 6.74
C SER A 156 3.54 -2.26 6.79
N GLY A 157 4.20 -2.53 5.65
CA GLY A 157 5.66 -2.65 5.55
C GLY A 157 6.15 -4.08 5.36
N ASN A 158 7.40 -4.21 4.90
CA ASN A 158 8.01 -5.48 4.47
C ASN A 158 9.26 -5.85 5.28
N SER A 159 9.34 -5.41 6.53
CA SER A 159 10.53 -5.58 7.39
C SER A 159 10.34 -6.65 8.46
N SER A 160 9.24 -7.41 8.43
CA SER A 160 8.91 -8.42 9.45
C SER A 160 8.82 -7.84 10.86
N GLN A 161 8.44 -6.57 10.98
CA GLN A 161 8.40 -5.84 12.24
C GLN A 161 7.01 -5.86 12.86
N ASP A 162 7.00 -5.74 14.19
CA ASP A 162 5.81 -5.49 14.96
C ASP A 162 5.52 -3.98 14.98
N ASN A 163 4.48 -3.54 14.28
CA ASN A 163 4.10 -2.14 14.18
C ASN A 163 3.52 -1.59 15.51
N ASP A 164 3.21 -2.47 16.47
CA ASP A 164 2.86 -2.04 17.83
C ASP A 164 4.10 -1.57 18.62
N VAL A 165 5.31 -1.94 18.15
CA VAL A 165 6.59 -1.62 18.79
C VAL A 165 7.43 -0.67 17.94
N THR A 166 7.44 -0.87 16.62
CA THR A 166 8.27 -0.11 15.68
C THR A 166 7.37 0.54 14.63
N SER A 167 7.31 1.87 14.64
CA SER A 167 6.45 2.59 13.71
C SER A 167 6.89 2.41 12.25
N ASN A 168 5.90 2.22 11.38
CA ASN A 168 6.00 2.43 9.95
C ASN A 168 5.25 3.73 9.60
N TYR A 169 5.79 4.57 8.73
CA TYR A 169 5.21 5.86 8.36
C TYR A 169 4.90 5.92 6.85
N PRO A 170 3.82 6.64 6.48
CA PRO A 170 2.83 7.27 7.34
C PRO A 170 1.99 6.26 8.11
N ASN A 171 1.27 6.69 9.14
CA ASN A 171 0.34 5.84 9.88
C ASN A 171 -0.86 6.66 10.41
N ASP A 172 -1.83 5.95 10.95
CA ASP A 172 -3.09 6.52 11.44
C ASP A 172 -2.98 7.24 12.80
N SER A 173 -1.85 7.13 13.51
CA SER A 173 -1.65 7.78 14.81
C SER A 173 -1.51 9.29 14.66
N LEU A 174 -2.50 10.03 15.16
CA LEU A 174 -2.52 11.49 15.17
C LEU A 174 -1.85 12.11 16.41
N GLY A 175 -1.28 11.25 17.27
CA GLY A 175 -0.69 11.68 18.53
C GLY A 175 -1.71 11.76 19.69
N GLY A 176 -1.17 11.76 20.93
CA GLY A 176 -2.02 11.84 22.13
C GLY A 176 -3.02 10.70 22.32
N GLY A 177 -2.78 9.54 21.68
CA GLY A 177 -3.69 8.40 21.73
C GLY A 177 -4.88 8.51 20.74
N ASN A 178 -4.86 9.46 19.82
CA ASN A 178 -5.87 9.61 18.79
C ASN A 178 -5.44 8.90 17.50
N PHE A 179 -6.38 8.27 16.80
CA PHE A 179 -6.19 7.56 15.55
C PHE A 179 -7.19 8.02 14.49
N ALA A 180 -6.78 7.98 13.23
CA ALA A 180 -7.63 8.32 12.11
C ALA A 180 -8.62 7.18 11.82
N ASP A 181 -9.92 7.47 11.84
CA ASP A 181 -10.99 6.49 11.60
C ASP A 181 -11.34 6.27 10.12
N ASN A 182 -10.56 6.90 9.23
CA ASN A 182 -10.60 6.74 7.77
C ASN A 182 -9.37 6.03 7.20
N TRP A 183 -8.68 5.23 8.00
CA TRP A 183 -7.43 4.55 7.63
C TRP A 183 -7.56 3.03 7.79
N ILE A 184 -7.06 2.26 6.82
CA ILE A 184 -6.91 0.80 6.90
C ILE A 184 -5.45 0.43 6.66
N GLU A 185 -4.83 -0.20 7.66
CA GLU A 185 -3.47 -0.74 7.58
C GLU A 185 -3.49 -2.21 7.17
N VAL A 186 -2.74 -2.58 6.12
CA VAL A 186 -2.89 -3.87 5.45
C VAL A 186 -1.61 -4.69 5.48
N GLY A 187 -1.66 -5.85 6.15
CA GLY A 187 -0.61 -6.86 6.14
C GLY A 187 -0.72 -7.81 4.93
N ALA A 188 0.38 -8.46 4.58
CA ALA A 188 0.46 -9.38 3.44
C ALA A 188 0.25 -10.85 3.84
N SER A 189 -0.68 -11.50 3.17
CA SER A 189 -0.95 -12.93 3.31
C SER A 189 -0.55 -13.73 2.05
N ARG A 190 -0.46 -15.07 2.22
CA ARG A 190 -0.16 -16.02 1.13
C ARG A 190 -0.80 -17.39 1.35
N GLN A 191 -0.72 -18.25 0.35
CA GLN A 191 -0.93 -19.70 0.45
C GLN A 191 0.44 -20.39 0.66
N PRO A 192 0.56 -21.53 1.37
CA PRO A 192 -0.48 -22.32 2.06
C PRO A 192 -0.71 -21.84 3.51
N LYS A 193 -1.79 -22.34 4.13
CA LYS A 193 -2.27 -21.96 5.48
C LYS A 193 -1.21 -21.90 6.59
N LYS A 194 -0.22 -22.82 6.63
CA LYS A 194 0.82 -22.84 7.68
C LYS A 194 1.76 -21.63 7.66
N LYS A 195 1.81 -20.93 6.53
CA LYS A 195 2.63 -19.73 6.30
C LYS A 195 1.75 -18.57 5.83
N LEU A 196 0.53 -18.49 6.33
CA LEU A 196 -0.49 -17.58 5.82
C LEU A 196 -0.08 -16.11 5.90
N ALA A 197 0.55 -15.65 6.99
CA ALA A 197 1.29 -14.40 6.97
C ALA A 197 2.59 -14.60 6.18
N THR A 198 2.93 -13.66 5.31
CA THR A 198 4.20 -13.72 4.57
C THR A 198 5.37 -13.48 5.49
N ASP A 199 6.54 -14.02 5.14
CA ASP A 199 7.72 -13.91 6.00
C ASP A 199 8.20 -12.46 6.16
N PHE A 200 7.93 -11.61 5.17
CA PHE A 200 8.34 -10.20 5.14
C PHE A 200 7.32 -9.24 5.76
N SER A 201 6.04 -9.62 5.87
CA SER A 201 5.00 -8.69 6.30
C SER A 201 5.28 -8.13 7.68
N ASN A 202 5.13 -6.82 7.83
CA ASN A 202 4.90 -6.25 9.14
C ASN A 202 3.54 -6.71 9.68
N TYR A 203 3.40 -6.68 11.00
CA TYR A 203 2.21 -7.12 11.73
C TYR A 203 2.04 -6.24 12.99
N GLY A 204 0.90 -6.38 13.67
CA GLY A 204 0.63 -5.66 14.91
C GLY A 204 -0.81 -5.88 15.34
N SER A 205 -1.03 -6.24 16.59
CA SER A 205 -2.36 -6.53 17.12
C SER A 205 -3.24 -5.27 17.26
N HIS A 206 -2.63 -4.07 17.17
CA HIS A 206 -3.29 -2.77 17.29
C HIS A 206 -3.11 -1.90 16.04
N ASN A 207 -1.94 -1.99 15.40
CA ASN A 207 -1.54 -1.09 14.31
C ASN A 207 -1.52 -1.76 12.93
N VAL A 208 -2.10 -2.94 12.77
CA VAL A 208 -2.43 -3.56 11.48
C VAL A 208 -3.87 -4.02 11.53
N ASP A 209 -4.72 -3.54 10.63
CA ASP A 209 -6.16 -3.82 10.70
C ASP A 209 -6.51 -5.20 10.12
N VAL A 210 -6.06 -5.47 8.91
CA VAL A 210 -6.44 -6.67 8.15
C VAL A 210 -5.26 -7.25 7.38
N PHE A 211 -5.38 -8.50 6.95
CA PHE A 211 -4.46 -9.12 5.99
C PHE A 211 -5.15 -9.33 4.64
N ALA A 212 -4.39 -9.08 3.55
CA ALA A 212 -4.82 -9.33 2.19
C ALA A 212 -3.76 -10.09 1.39
N PRO A 213 -4.08 -10.73 0.26
CA PRO A 213 -3.09 -11.39 -0.60
C PRO A 213 -1.99 -10.43 -1.04
N GLY A 214 -0.73 -10.77 -0.74
CA GLY A 214 0.44 -9.93 -1.02
C GLY A 214 1.67 -10.69 -1.49
N GLN A 215 1.56 -12.00 -1.78
CA GLN A 215 2.66 -12.79 -2.32
C GLN A 215 2.25 -13.45 -3.64
N SER A 216 3.17 -13.39 -4.61
CA SER A 216 2.99 -13.91 -5.98
C SER A 216 1.75 -13.31 -6.65
N ILE A 217 1.60 -12.00 -6.52
CA ILE A 217 0.49 -11.27 -7.12
C ILE A 217 0.83 -10.89 -8.55
N TYR A 218 0.04 -11.40 -9.49
CA TYR A 218 0.17 -11.12 -10.91
C TYR A 218 -0.56 -9.84 -11.27
N SER A 219 0.13 -8.89 -11.93
CA SER A 219 -0.49 -7.64 -12.37
C SER A 219 0.27 -7.01 -13.55
N THR A 220 -0.27 -5.89 -14.03
CA THR A 220 0.27 -5.11 -15.14
C THR A 220 1.60 -4.44 -14.77
N ILE A 221 2.50 -4.34 -15.75
CA ILE A 221 3.71 -3.51 -15.69
C ILE A 221 3.80 -2.68 -16.99
N PRO A 222 4.69 -1.68 -17.08
CA PRO A 222 4.86 -0.89 -18.30
C PRO A 222 5.11 -1.75 -19.54
N ASN A 223 4.92 -1.15 -20.71
CA ASN A 223 5.15 -1.74 -22.03
C ASN A 223 4.30 -2.99 -22.33
N ASN A 224 3.02 -2.96 -21.89
CA ASN A 224 2.07 -4.08 -22.06
C ASN A 224 2.54 -5.38 -21.42
N GLY A 225 3.38 -5.29 -20.40
CA GLY A 225 3.91 -6.44 -19.68
C GLY A 225 3.05 -6.82 -18.48
N TYR A 226 3.39 -7.98 -17.92
CA TYR A 226 2.80 -8.52 -16.69
C TYR A 226 3.90 -9.17 -15.85
N ALA A 227 3.80 -9.05 -14.55
CA ALA A 227 4.77 -9.66 -13.63
C ALA A 227 4.10 -10.10 -12.32
N TYR A 228 4.80 -10.99 -11.59
CA TYR A 228 4.47 -11.35 -10.22
C TYR A 228 5.32 -10.52 -9.26
N PHE A 229 4.66 -9.80 -8.35
CA PHE A 229 5.34 -9.08 -7.27
C PHE A 229 4.91 -9.60 -5.91
N ASP A 230 5.79 -9.40 -4.93
CA ASP A 230 5.57 -9.71 -3.52
C ASP A 230 5.66 -8.41 -2.71
N GLY A 231 4.78 -8.26 -1.71
CA GLY A 231 4.82 -7.09 -0.81
C GLY A 231 3.48 -6.79 -0.17
N THR A 232 3.52 -6.08 0.94
CA THR A 232 2.34 -5.38 1.48
C THR A 232 1.85 -4.31 0.50
N SER A 233 2.73 -3.82 -0.37
CA SER A 233 2.40 -2.99 -1.54
C SER A 233 1.40 -3.62 -2.50
N MET A 234 1.31 -4.96 -2.55
CA MET A 234 0.34 -5.70 -3.36
C MET A 234 -0.90 -6.05 -2.55
N ALA A 235 -0.76 -6.21 -1.24
CA ALA A 235 -1.89 -6.48 -0.33
C ALA A 235 -2.80 -5.24 -0.17
N SER A 236 -2.22 -4.06 0.01
CA SER A 236 -2.94 -2.80 0.14
C SER A 236 -3.89 -2.53 -1.05
N PRO A 237 -3.47 -2.61 -2.33
CA PRO A 237 -4.37 -2.40 -3.46
C PRO A 237 -5.44 -3.49 -3.60
N VAL A 238 -5.23 -4.72 -3.16
CA VAL A 238 -6.31 -5.72 -3.09
C VAL A 238 -7.39 -5.24 -2.12
N CYS A 239 -7.00 -4.75 -0.94
CA CYS A 239 -7.92 -4.18 0.04
C CYS A 239 -8.62 -2.93 -0.52
N ALA A 240 -7.88 -1.98 -1.11
CA ALA A 240 -8.44 -0.78 -1.73
C ALA A 240 -9.44 -1.10 -2.85
N GLY A 241 -9.14 -2.12 -3.67
CA GLY A 241 -10.05 -2.61 -4.70
C GLY A 241 -11.35 -3.18 -4.12
N VAL A 242 -11.28 -3.95 -3.03
CA VAL A 242 -12.50 -4.44 -2.33
C VAL A 242 -13.28 -3.28 -1.74
N CYS A 243 -12.62 -2.29 -1.12
CA CYS A 243 -13.27 -1.07 -0.65
C CYS A 243 -14.00 -0.34 -1.79
N ALA A 244 -13.34 -0.16 -2.93
CA ALA A 244 -13.93 0.47 -4.11
C ALA A 244 -15.13 -0.32 -4.65
N PHE A 245 -15.02 -1.65 -4.70
CA PHE A 245 -16.09 -2.53 -5.16
C PHE A 245 -17.34 -2.40 -4.28
N ILE A 246 -17.22 -2.51 -2.95
CA ILE A 246 -18.35 -2.40 -2.04
C ILE A 246 -18.94 -0.98 -2.02
N TRP A 247 -18.08 0.05 -2.04
CA TRP A 247 -18.52 1.43 -2.00
C TRP A 247 -19.25 1.85 -3.28
N SER A 248 -18.79 1.40 -4.44
CA SER A 248 -19.47 1.66 -5.71
C SER A 248 -20.90 1.08 -5.78
N ARG A 249 -21.15 -0.02 -5.06
CA ARG A 249 -22.47 -0.65 -4.94
C ARG A 249 -23.34 0.00 -3.87
N ASN A 250 -22.71 0.72 -2.94
CA ASN A 250 -23.38 1.34 -1.79
C ASN A 250 -22.87 2.79 -1.63
N PRO A 251 -23.16 3.70 -2.57
CA PRO A 251 -22.54 5.04 -2.63
C PRO A 251 -22.94 5.98 -1.50
N SER A 252 -23.95 5.64 -0.70
CA SER A 252 -24.35 6.40 0.51
C SER A 252 -23.50 6.12 1.73
N MET A 253 -22.64 5.09 1.71
CA MET A 253 -21.72 4.82 2.80
C MET A 253 -20.68 5.93 2.94
N THR A 254 -20.25 6.18 4.17
CA THR A 254 -19.09 7.03 4.47
C THR A 254 -17.80 6.21 4.41
N ALA A 255 -16.63 6.87 4.38
CA ALA A 255 -15.32 6.21 4.49
C ALA A 255 -15.23 5.34 5.75
N LYS A 256 -15.76 5.83 6.87
CA LYS A 256 -15.84 5.11 8.14
C LYS A 256 -16.71 3.85 8.05
N ASP A 257 -17.85 3.93 7.36
CA ASP A 257 -18.71 2.75 7.15
C ASP A 257 -17.99 1.69 6.32
N VAL A 258 -17.25 2.10 5.27
CA VAL A 258 -16.46 1.18 4.45
C VAL A 258 -15.37 0.50 5.29
N LYS A 259 -14.61 1.26 6.11
CA LYS A 259 -13.63 0.69 7.05
C LYS A 259 -14.30 -0.33 7.98
N MET A 260 -15.37 0.06 8.65
CA MET A 260 -16.11 -0.80 9.58
C MET A 260 -16.59 -2.11 8.90
N VAL A 261 -17.12 -2.02 7.69
CA VAL A 261 -17.55 -3.20 6.93
C VAL A 261 -16.36 -4.10 6.59
N MET A 262 -15.24 -3.53 6.16
CA MET A 262 -14.03 -4.30 5.84
C MET A 262 -13.51 -5.06 7.06
N GLU A 263 -13.43 -4.42 8.21
CA GLU A 263 -12.95 -5.02 9.46
C GLU A 263 -13.92 -6.09 10.01
N ALA A 264 -15.21 -5.80 10.00
CA ALA A 264 -16.22 -6.71 10.55
C ALA A 264 -16.52 -7.93 9.64
N SER A 265 -16.16 -7.86 8.35
CA SER A 265 -16.44 -8.92 7.37
C SER A 265 -15.30 -9.89 7.12
N VAL A 266 -14.17 -9.75 7.81
CA VAL A 266 -13.01 -10.63 7.60
C VAL A 266 -13.34 -12.11 7.76
N THR A 267 -12.58 -12.95 7.10
CA THR A 267 -12.55 -14.37 7.42
C THR A 267 -11.55 -14.60 8.54
N LEU A 268 -12.07 -14.87 9.73
CA LEU A 268 -11.25 -15.17 10.90
C LEU A 268 -10.39 -16.41 10.67
N VAL A 269 -9.16 -16.37 11.15
CA VAL A 269 -8.18 -17.44 11.02
C VAL A 269 -7.80 -17.93 12.41
N ASP A 270 -8.47 -18.97 12.88
CA ASP A 270 -8.15 -19.62 14.16
C ASP A 270 -7.09 -20.72 13.96
N SER A 271 -5.86 -20.32 13.66
CA SER A 271 -4.75 -21.25 13.50
C SER A 271 -3.43 -20.61 13.88
N LYS A 272 -2.47 -21.46 14.28
CA LYS A 272 -1.08 -21.01 14.49
C LYS A 272 -0.35 -20.94 13.16
N VAL A 273 0.35 -19.82 12.96
CA VAL A 273 1.20 -19.56 11.80
C VAL A 273 2.63 -19.29 12.24
N ILE A 274 3.56 -19.32 11.31
CA ILE A 274 4.92 -18.85 11.56
C ILE A 274 4.88 -17.33 11.69
N LEU A 275 5.45 -16.80 12.75
CA LEU A 275 5.61 -15.34 12.94
C LEU A 275 6.49 -14.79 11.81
N PRO A 276 6.08 -13.69 11.14
CA PRO A 276 6.93 -13.02 10.15
C PRO A 276 8.35 -12.77 10.70
N GLY A 277 9.36 -12.94 9.85
CA GLY A 277 10.78 -12.84 10.23
C GLY A 277 11.33 -14.03 11.04
N SER A 278 10.49 -14.96 11.48
CA SER A 278 10.93 -16.14 12.25
C SER A 278 10.94 -17.41 11.39
N LYS A 279 11.91 -18.30 11.69
CA LYS A 279 11.95 -19.63 11.06
C LYS A 279 11.13 -20.69 11.82
N LYS A 280 10.86 -20.47 13.12
CA LYS A 280 10.32 -21.50 14.01
C LYS A 280 9.21 -21.02 14.95
N THR A 281 9.20 -19.74 15.32
CA THR A 281 8.24 -19.19 16.28
C THR A 281 6.84 -19.25 15.67
N LYS A 282 5.91 -19.83 16.42
CA LYS A 282 4.51 -19.92 16.02
C LYS A 282 3.65 -19.06 16.96
N VAL A 283 2.79 -18.27 16.37
CA VAL A 283 1.80 -17.44 17.06
C VAL A 283 0.41 -17.73 16.52
N GLY A 284 -0.62 -17.38 17.26
CA GLY A 284 -1.98 -17.37 16.72
C GLY A 284 -2.10 -16.30 15.63
N PHE A 285 -2.66 -16.62 14.47
CA PHE A 285 -2.87 -15.61 13.43
C PHE A 285 -3.66 -14.38 13.94
N PRO A 286 -4.66 -14.53 14.84
CA PRO A 286 -5.39 -13.40 15.39
C PRO A 286 -4.55 -12.37 16.13
N THR A 287 -3.32 -12.71 16.54
CA THR A 287 -2.42 -11.74 17.22
C THR A 287 -1.62 -10.88 16.25
N LEU A 288 -1.78 -11.06 14.95
CA LEU A 288 -1.00 -10.35 13.93
C LEU A 288 -1.72 -9.11 13.38
N SER A 289 -3.00 -8.94 13.66
CA SER A 289 -3.79 -7.77 13.28
C SER A 289 -4.97 -7.56 14.21
N THR A 290 -5.54 -6.36 14.22
CA THR A 290 -6.70 -5.96 15.02
C THR A 290 -7.89 -6.90 14.81
N THR A 291 -8.16 -7.25 13.55
CA THR A 291 -9.29 -8.13 13.21
C THR A 291 -8.96 -9.63 13.32
N GLY A 292 -7.68 -9.98 13.32
CA GLY A 292 -7.25 -11.39 13.30
C GLY A 292 -7.67 -12.17 12.05
N GLY A 293 -7.94 -11.48 10.93
CA GLY A 293 -8.54 -12.08 9.76
C GLY A 293 -7.98 -11.65 8.41
N LEU A 294 -8.47 -12.34 7.39
CA LEU A 294 -8.25 -12.02 5.99
C LEU A 294 -9.46 -11.26 5.43
N ILE A 295 -9.22 -10.28 4.58
CA ILE A 295 -10.32 -9.61 3.87
C ILE A 295 -11.17 -10.62 3.09
N ASN A 296 -12.47 -10.34 3.00
CA ASN A 296 -13.42 -11.18 2.27
C ASN A 296 -14.44 -10.31 1.53
N ALA A 297 -14.28 -10.21 0.22
CA ALA A 297 -15.12 -9.34 -0.61
C ALA A 297 -16.60 -9.72 -0.61
N GLU A 298 -16.93 -11.03 -0.58
CA GLU A 298 -18.33 -11.52 -0.55
C GLU A 298 -19.01 -11.13 0.77
N LYS A 299 -18.35 -11.41 1.91
CA LYS A 299 -18.89 -11.04 3.22
C LYS A 299 -19.03 -9.52 3.36
N ALA A 300 -18.04 -8.76 2.86
CA ALA A 300 -18.06 -7.30 2.87
C ALA A 300 -19.25 -6.76 2.08
N LEU A 301 -19.48 -7.25 0.87
CA LEU A 301 -20.62 -6.85 0.05
C LEU A 301 -21.96 -7.17 0.72
N ASN A 302 -22.10 -8.37 1.25
CA ASN A 302 -23.32 -8.79 1.94
C ASN A 302 -23.59 -7.91 3.17
N MET A 303 -22.56 -7.61 3.97
CA MET A 303 -22.67 -6.75 5.15
C MET A 303 -23.03 -5.31 4.77
N ALA A 304 -22.38 -4.73 3.74
CA ALA A 304 -22.68 -3.40 3.25
C ALA A 304 -24.15 -3.28 2.80
N THR A 305 -24.67 -4.31 2.14
CA THR A 305 -26.08 -4.35 1.69
C THR A 305 -27.04 -4.34 2.89
N ILE A 306 -26.73 -5.08 3.96
CA ILE A 306 -27.58 -5.15 5.16
C ILE A 306 -27.59 -3.81 5.92
N LEU A 307 -26.47 -3.11 6.00
CA LEU A 307 -26.37 -1.82 6.69
C LEU A 307 -27.26 -0.73 6.09
N LEU A 308 -27.54 -0.79 4.80
CA LEU A 308 -28.36 0.19 4.10
C LEU A 308 -29.89 -0.08 4.19
N VAL A 309 -30.28 -1.23 4.70
CA VAL A 309 -31.71 -1.59 4.86
C VAL A 309 -32.26 -1.09 6.20
N LYS A 310 -31.43 -0.49 7.03
CA LYS A 310 -31.80 0.17 8.30
C LYS A 310 -31.93 1.68 8.13
#